data_cd7a7b53629b6edff818bf2882c1dc39
#
_entry.id   cd7a7b53629b6edff818bf2882c1dc39
#
_cell.length_a   1.000
_cell.length_b   1.000
_cell.length_c   1.000
_cell.angle_alpha   90.00
_cell.angle_beta   90.00
_cell.angle_gamma   90.00
#
_symmetry.space_group_name_H-M   'P 1'
#
loop_
_entity.id
_entity.type
_entity.pdbx_description
1 polymer ?
#
loop_
_entity_poly.entity_id
_entity_poly.type
_entity_poly.pdbx_seq_one_letter_code
_entity_poly.pdbx_strand_id
1 'polypeptide(L)'
;MLGLLLHHFFPASLCCSRTAYRTLAKIDREIRSCCDSDAAIAVLERSKTDLLALLRARFGSPAAEALALKILNIFLARHHLHARSQWVRSRPIGLVVDPSNMCRLACPGCVHSARSQTLKVFDWRTGTLPEDRFAALLELYGPYAVGVYFCNYGEPLLNLHTPRLIRLAKSYLLATALSTSLSVRRFDPEAYVESGLDVMALSIDGATQGVYERFRRHGELEVVLDNLRELVKAKRRLGRRTPMLSWNFLAFEHNMHEIPLARRMARKLGVDQFRVVNPFDVRWDDPEMRPAVMKAGVRRLNWLAIAHAAENWNPFPRSVDAVAIERAFERPWPRGSAGEAPPGPGPTCHWLYKNMVMDATGRILPCCGAPRPDGRLVFAAFDSSGGDPFNSGKYRQARSLFSAAVPPSDGVPYCAQCEWDHATVNIGGPEIRHYFRAADPAFFDRRSLSLLSGW
;
A
#
# COMPACT_ATOMS: atom_id res chain seq x y z
N MET A 1 -13.67 22.15 -18.55
CA MET A 1 -13.57 22.50 -19.98
C MET A 1 -12.49 21.73 -20.74
N LEU A 2 -11.31 21.44 -20.20
CA LEU A 2 -10.29 20.62 -20.88
C LEU A 2 -10.71 19.18 -21.19
N GLY A 3 -11.56 18.57 -20.38
CA GLY A 3 -12.04 17.21 -20.60
C GLY A 3 -13.00 17.02 -21.80
N LEU A 4 -13.62 18.10 -22.27
CA LEU A 4 -14.53 18.06 -23.43
C LEU A 4 -13.79 18.21 -24.76
N LEU A 5 -12.63 18.86 -24.77
CA LEU A 5 -11.82 19.05 -25.97
C LEU A 5 -11.05 17.81 -26.42
N LEU A 6 -10.68 16.92 -25.46
CA LEU A 6 -10.02 15.65 -25.76
C LEU A 6 -10.95 14.61 -26.41
N HIS A 7 -12.26 14.75 -26.23
CA HIS A 7 -13.25 13.84 -26.84
C HIS A 7 -13.41 13.98 -28.35
N HIS A 8 -13.02 15.10 -28.94
CA HIS A 8 -13.17 15.32 -30.37
C HIS A 8 -11.99 14.84 -31.22
N PHE A 9 -10.82 14.61 -30.61
CA PHE A 9 -9.62 14.26 -31.37
C PHE A 9 -9.26 12.75 -31.40
N PHE A 10 -9.92 11.88 -30.59
CA PHE A 10 -9.60 10.43 -30.58
C PHE A 10 -10.86 9.55 -30.50
N PRO A 11 -11.59 9.33 -31.60
CA PRO A 11 -12.74 8.42 -31.61
C PRO A 11 -12.37 6.96 -31.28
N ALA A 12 -11.14 6.52 -31.56
CA ALA A 12 -10.67 5.18 -31.22
C ALA A 12 -10.53 4.96 -29.69
N SER A 13 -10.14 5.98 -28.92
CA SER A 13 -9.99 5.88 -27.45
C SER A 13 -11.33 5.71 -26.74
N LEU A 14 -12.40 6.32 -27.26
CA LEU A 14 -13.76 6.18 -26.74
C LEU A 14 -14.34 4.78 -26.95
N CYS A 15 -14.02 4.15 -28.07
CA CYS A 15 -14.45 2.79 -28.37
C CYS A 15 -13.75 1.79 -27.43
N CYS A 16 -12.45 1.95 -27.20
CA CYS A 16 -11.67 1.10 -26.30
C CYS A 16 -12.15 1.20 -24.84
N SER A 17 -12.45 2.40 -24.33
CA SER A 17 -12.92 2.56 -22.95
C SER A 17 -14.31 1.95 -22.73
N ARG A 18 -15.22 2.07 -23.69
CA ARG A 18 -16.55 1.44 -23.64
C ARG A 18 -16.44 -0.08 -23.65
N THR A 19 -15.55 -0.65 -24.46
CA THR A 19 -15.34 -2.09 -24.53
C THR A 19 -14.71 -2.59 -23.23
N ALA A 20 -13.69 -1.90 -22.71
CA ALA A 20 -13.08 -2.21 -21.40
C ALA A 20 -14.14 -2.22 -20.29
N TYR A 21 -14.93 -1.15 -20.19
CA TYR A 21 -15.99 -1.08 -19.20
C TYR A 21 -17.00 -2.25 -19.32
N ARG A 22 -17.46 -2.57 -20.55
CA ARG A 22 -18.42 -3.66 -20.77
C ARG A 22 -17.86 -5.00 -20.34
N THR A 23 -16.59 -5.28 -20.68
CA THR A 23 -15.90 -6.51 -20.28
C THR A 23 -15.78 -6.59 -18.75
N LEU A 24 -15.29 -5.53 -18.11
CA LEU A 24 -15.17 -5.50 -16.65
C LEU A 24 -16.53 -5.60 -15.95
N ALA A 25 -17.56 -4.91 -16.46
CA ALA A 25 -18.91 -4.95 -15.90
C ALA A 25 -19.57 -6.32 -16.07
N LYS A 26 -19.28 -7.05 -17.16
CA LYS A 26 -19.71 -8.42 -17.36
C LYS A 26 -19.10 -9.33 -16.30
N ILE A 27 -17.77 -9.28 -16.14
CA ILE A 27 -17.03 -10.08 -15.13
C ILE A 27 -17.56 -9.78 -13.72
N ASP A 28 -17.68 -8.51 -13.37
CA ASP A 28 -18.18 -8.10 -12.04
C ASP A 28 -19.58 -8.65 -11.74
N ARG A 29 -20.48 -8.55 -12.71
CA ARG A 29 -21.87 -9.05 -12.57
C ARG A 29 -21.89 -10.56 -12.39
N GLU A 30 -21.17 -11.30 -13.24
CA GLU A 30 -21.12 -12.74 -13.19
C GLU A 30 -20.52 -13.25 -11.86
N ILE A 31 -19.43 -12.62 -11.38
CA ILE A 31 -18.82 -12.97 -10.09
C ILE A 31 -19.76 -12.68 -8.92
N ARG A 32 -20.48 -11.56 -8.95
CA ARG A 32 -21.44 -11.22 -7.88
C ARG A 32 -22.62 -12.20 -7.81
N SER A 33 -22.93 -12.87 -8.90
CA SER A 33 -24.01 -13.90 -8.93
C SER A 33 -23.53 -15.28 -8.49
N CYS A 34 -22.21 -15.48 -8.27
CA CYS A 34 -21.67 -16.76 -7.84
C CYS A 34 -22.00 -17.04 -6.38
N CYS A 35 -22.47 -18.25 -6.10
CA CYS A 35 -22.77 -18.70 -4.74
C CYS A 35 -21.52 -19.14 -3.96
N ASP A 36 -20.45 -19.52 -4.66
CA ASP A 36 -19.22 -20.04 -4.07
C ASP A 36 -17.98 -19.65 -4.87
N SER A 37 -16.82 -19.96 -4.32
CA SER A 37 -15.52 -19.62 -4.91
C SER A 37 -15.19 -20.45 -6.15
N ASP A 38 -15.71 -21.67 -6.30
CA ASP A 38 -15.49 -22.49 -7.50
C ASP A 38 -16.22 -21.90 -8.70
N ALA A 39 -17.47 -21.48 -8.50
CA ALA A 39 -18.23 -20.75 -9.51
C ALA A 39 -17.55 -19.43 -9.90
N ALA A 40 -17.05 -18.67 -8.92
CA ALA A 40 -16.33 -17.42 -9.18
C ALA A 40 -15.06 -17.67 -10.00
N ILE A 41 -14.28 -18.67 -9.68
CA ILE A 41 -13.07 -19.02 -10.44
C ILE A 41 -13.43 -19.46 -11.87
N ALA A 42 -14.48 -20.26 -12.04
CA ALA A 42 -14.94 -20.65 -13.37
C ALA A 42 -15.31 -19.43 -14.24
N VAL A 43 -15.89 -18.39 -13.65
CA VAL A 43 -16.11 -17.09 -14.34
C VAL A 43 -14.80 -16.43 -14.72
N LEU A 44 -13.83 -16.38 -13.80
CA LEU A 44 -12.53 -15.76 -14.06
C LEU A 44 -11.77 -16.45 -15.19
N GLU A 45 -11.71 -17.77 -15.17
CA GLU A 45 -11.02 -18.56 -16.19
C GLU A 45 -11.67 -18.38 -17.58
N ARG A 46 -12.99 -18.37 -17.68
CA ARG A 46 -13.68 -18.08 -18.95
C ARG A 46 -13.43 -16.64 -19.44
N SER A 47 -13.36 -15.68 -18.52
CA SER A 47 -13.18 -14.27 -18.84
C SER A 47 -11.72 -13.89 -19.15
N LYS A 48 -10.78 -14.74 -18.78
CA LYS A 48 -9.32 -14.51 -18.88
C LYS A 48 -8.91 -14.21 -20.31
N THR A 49 -9.39 -15.00 -21.28
CA THR A 49 -9.04 -14.86 -22.70
C THR A 49 -9.54 -13.54 -23.28
N ASP A 50 -10.81 -13.19 -23.05
CA ASP A 50 -11.41 -11.95 -23.56
C ASP A 50 -10.74 -10.72 -22.96
N LEU A 51 -10.48 -10.75 -21.63
CA LEU A 51 -9.79 -9.67 -20.94
C LEU A 51 -8.36 -9.51 -21.45
N LEU A 52 -7.64 -10.62 -21.63
CA LEU A 52 -6.27 -10.59 -22.13
C LEU A 52 -6.18 -10.05 -23.55
N ALA A 53 -7.06 -10.48 -24.48
CA ALA A 53 -7.10 -9.97 -25.84
C ALA A 53 -7.29 -8.45 -25.86
N LEU A 54 -8.21 -7.96 -25.03
CA LEU A 54 -8.48 -6.52 -24.90
C LEU A 54 -7.25 -5.75 -24.37
N LEU A 55 -6.57 -6.29 -23.35
CA LEU A 55 -5.40 -5.65 -22.74
C LEU A 55 -4.18 -5.72 -23.67
N ARG A 56 -3.95 -6.84 -24.37
CA ARG A 56 -2.83 -6.99 -25.33
C ARG A 56 -2.92 -5.99 -26.46
N ALA A 57 -4.10 -5.73 -26.98
CA ALA A 57 -4.32 -4.72 -28.01
C ALA A 57 -3.91 -3.31 -27.57
N ARG A 58 -3.88 -3.04 -26.25
CA ARG A 58 -3.55 -1.71 -25.71
C ARG A 58 -2.15 -1.62 -25.12
N PHE A 59 -1.71 -2.63 -24.39
CA PHE A 59 -0.49 -2.59 -23.56
C PHE A 59 0.64 -3.48 -24.10
N GLY A 60 0.33 -4.45 -24.95
CA GLY A 60 1.29 -5.51 -25.33
C GLY A 60 1.57 -6.49 -24.20
N SER A 61 2.26 -7.58 -24.51
CA SER A 61 2.80 -8.52 -23.52
C SER A 61 4.17 -8.02 -23.02
N PRO A 62 4.56 -8.23 -21.76
CA PRO A 62 3.82 -8.95 -20.69
C PRO A 62 2.95 -8.05 -19.82
N ALA A 63 2.80 -6.77 -20.14
CA ALA A 63 2.02 -5.84 -19.31
C ALA A 63 0.54 -6.24 -19.27
N ALA A 64 0.01 -6.77 -20.38
CA ALA A 64 -1.37 -7.22 -20.47
C ALA A 64 -1.66 -8.40 -19.53
N GLU A 65 -0.76 -9.36 -19.44
CA GLU A 65 -0.86 -10.52 -18.56
C GLU A 65 -0.87 -10.08 -17.09
N ALA A 66 0.05 -9.19 -16.72
CA ALA A 66 0.11 -8.65 -15.37
C ALA A 66 -1.16 -7.89 -15.00
N LEU A 67 -1.67 -7.04 -15.89
CA LEU A 67 -2.90 -6.30 -15.66
C LEU A 67 -4.11 -7.23 -15.55
N ALA A 68 -4.19 -8.27 -16.40
CA ALA A 68 -5.25 -9.27 -16.34
C ALA A 68 -5.27 -9.97 -14.97
N LEU A 69 -4.11 -10.48 -14.51
CA LEU A 69 -4.00 -11.11 -13.19
C LEU A 69 -4.43 -10.20 -12.05
N LYS A 70 -3.97 -8.93 -12.06
CA LYS A 70 -4.32 -7.97 -11.03
C LYS A 70 -5.83 -7.67 -11.02
N ILE A 71 -6.44 -7.49 -12.19
CA ILE A 71 -7.88 -7.24 -12.34
C ILE A 71 -8.70 -8.43 -11.83
N LEU A 72 -8.36 -9.64 -12.30
CA LEU A 72 -9.07 -10.85 -11.91
C LEU A 72 -8.93 -11.12 -10.40
N ASN A 73 -7.72 -10.91 -9.85
CA ASN A 73 -7.48 -11.02 -8.41
C ASN A 73 -8.30 -10.03 -7.58
N ILE A 74 -8.48 -8.80 -8.05
CA ILE A 74 -9.33 -7.80 -7.38
C ILE A 74 -10.78 -8.28 -7.31
N PHE A 75 -11.32 -8.80 -8.40
CA PHE A 75 -12.70 -9.30 -8.40
C PHE A 75 -12.85 -10.51 -7.47
N LEU A 76 -11.89 -11.43 -7.49
CA LEU A 76 -11.92 -12.61 -6.63
C LEU A 76 -11.79 -12.23 -5.14
N ALA A 77 -10.89 -11.31 -4.80
CA ALA A 77 -10.72 -10.84 -3.43
C ALA A 77 -11.99 -10.16 -2.91
N ARG A 78 -12.68 -9.41 -3.77
CA ARG A 78 -13.96 -8.81 -3.43
C ARG A 78 -15.08 -9.86 -3.24
N HIS A 79 -15.11 -10.89 -4.07
CA HIS A 79 -16.03 -12.02 -3.87
C HIS A 79 -15.80 -12.64 -2.48
N HIS A 80 -14.55 -12.98 -2.13
CA HIS A 80 -14.23 -13.53 -0.82
C HIS A 80 -14.57 -12.59 0.35
N LEU A 81 -14.39 -11.28 0.18
CA LEU A 81 -14.80 -10.30 1.18
C LEU A 81 -16.31 -10.32 1.42
N HIS A 82 -17.12 -10.35 0.35
CA HIS A 82 -18.58 -10.36 0.47
C HIS A 82 -19.09 -11.69 0.99
N ALA A 83 -18.53 -12.80 0.53
CA ALA A 83 -18.84 -14.14 1.03
C ALA A 83 -18.27 -14.41 2.43
N ARG A 84 -17.39 -13.52 2.94
CA ARG A 84 -16.68 -13.68 4.22
C ARG A 84 -15.95 -15.01 4.32
N SER A 85 -15.35 -15.43 3.22
CA SER A 85 -14.65 -16.70 3.11
C SER A 85 -13.50 -16.77 4.12
N GLN A 86 -13.42 -17.84 4.89
CA GLN A 86 -12.32 -18.07 5.84
C GLN A 86 -11.01 -18.39 5.10
N TRP A 87 -11.12 -19.21 4.06
CA TRP A 87 -10.04 -19.54 3.16
C TRP A 87 -10.23 -18.79 1.84
N VAL A 88 -9.21 -18.07 1.37
CA VAL A 88 -9.31 -17.25 0.16
C VAL A 88 -8.38 -17.77 -0.92
N ARG A 89 -8.85 -17.82 -2.15
CA ARG A 89 -8.07 -18.18 -3.33
C ARG A 89 -7.41 -16.96 -3.99
N SER A 90 -7.92 -15.76 -3.66
CA SER A 90 -7.28 -14.51 -4.04
C SER A 90 -5.95 -14.30 -3.30
N ARG A 91 -5.13 -13.45 -3.87
CA ARG A 91 -3.85 -13.02 -3.28
C ARG A 91 -3.98 -11.61 -2.71
N PRO A 92 -3.07 -11.16 -1.83
CA PRO A 92 -3.03 -9.77 -1.39
C PRO A 92 -2.99 -8.83 -2.58
N ILE A 93 -3.81 -7.77 -2.52
CA ILE A 93 -3.83 -6.70 -3.54
C ILE A 93 -2.78 -5.64 -3.18
N GLY A 94 -2.59 -5.39 -1.89
CA GLY A 94 -1.58 -4.48 -1.37
C GLY A 94 -0.61 -5.19 -0.45
N LEU A 95 0.65 -4.84 -0.57
CA LEU A 95 1.71 -5.31 0.31
C LEU A 95 2.22 -4.14 1.15
N VAL A 96 2.37 -4.34 2.45
CA VAL A 96 3.09 -3.44 3.34
C VAL A 96 4.33 -4.19 3.81
N VAL A 97 5.49 -3.61 3.60
CA VAL A 97 6.75 -4.31 3.86
C VAL A 97 7.70 -3.40 4.62
N ASP A 98 8.28 -3.88 5.71
CA ASP A 98 9.34 -3.17 6.40
C ASP A 98 10.70 -3.50 5.78
N PRO A 99 11.38 -2.56 5.11
CA PRO A 99 12.78 -2.75 4.73
C PRO A 99 13.71 -2.88 5.93
N SER A 100 13.36 -2.20 7.03
CA SER A 100 14.06 -2.25 8.31
C SER A 100 13.06 -2.03 9.43
N ASN A 101 13.13 -2.83 10.49
CA ASN A 101 12.35 -2.60 11.72
C ASN A 101 13.13 -1.83 12.78
N MET A 102 14.25 -1.20 12.39
CA MET A 102 15.04 -0.31 13.24
C MET A 102 14.68 1.14 12.97
N CYS A 103 14.78 1.99 14.00
CA CYS A 103 14.68 3.43 13.88
C CYS A 103 15.61 4.09 14.91
N ARG A 104 16.21 5.22 14.56
CA ARG A 104 17.05 6.01 15.48
C ARG A 104 16.25 7.06 16.25
N LEU A 105 15.02 7.32 15.82
CA LEU A 105 14.11 8.24 16.50
C LEU A 105 13.37 7.52 17.63
N ALA A 106 12.95 8.29 18.61
CA ALA A 106 12.13 7.82 19.74
C ALA A 106 10.83 8.65 19.85
N CYS A 107 10.11 8.75 18.71
CA CYS A 107 8.88 9.56 18.62
C CYS A 107 7.84 9.09 19.64
N PRO A 108 7.22 9.98 20.42
CA PRO A 108 6.12 9.62 21.32
C PRO A 108 5.01 8.86 20.60
N GLY A 109 4.44 7.86 21.23
CA GLY A 109 3.41 7.00 20.66
C GLY A 109 3.90 6.00 19.60
N CYS A 110 5.16 6.05 19.20
CA CYS A 110 5.78 5.08 18.30
C CYS A 110 6.29 3.87 19.07
N VAL A 111 6.40 2.71 18.41
CA VAL A 111 7.00 1.49 18.96
C VAL A 111 8.45 1.68 19.43
N HIS A 112 9.15 2.68 18.88
CA HIS A 112 10.52 3.05 19.25
C HIS A 112 10.61 4.09 20.37
N SER A 113 9.48 4.53 20.93
CA SER A 113 9.47 5.48 22.05
C SER A 113 10.07 4.86 23.31
N ALA A 114 10.95 5.59 23.98
CA ALA A 114 11.53 5.16 25.26
C ALA A 114 10.46 4.91 26.38
N ARG A 115 9.30 5.56 26.27
CA ARG A 115 8.15 5.38 27.16
C ARG A 115 7.20 4.29 26.69
N SER A 116 7.37 3.77 25.48
CA SER A 116 6.50 2.74 24.98
C SER A 116 6.66 1.46 25.79
N GLN A 117 5.57 1.02 26.41
CA GLN A 117 5.50 -0.33 27.00
C GLN A 117 5.76 -1.41 25.93
N THR A 118 5.62 -1.05 24.68
CA THR A 118 5.85 -1.88 23.51
C THR A 118 7.32 -2.27 23.37
N LEU A 119 8.27 -1.43 23.78
CA LEU A 119 9.69 -1.82 23.81
C LEU A 119 9.97 -3.00 24.76
N LYS A 120 9.17 -3.15 25.82
CA LYS A 120 9.25 -4.32 26.72
C LYS A 120 8.58 -5.56 26.13
N VAL A 121 7.73 -5.38 25.12
CA VAL A 121 6.97 -6.43 24.43
C VAL A 121 7.55 -6.72 23.03
N PHE A 122 8.44 -5.84 22.54
CA PHE A 122 9.13 -6.00 21.26
C PHE A 122 10.27 -7.02 21.42
N ASP A 123 9.92 -8.29 21.56
CA ASP A 123 10.88 -9.41 21.54
C ASP A 123 11.41 -9.72 20.13
N TRP A 124 11.07 -8.88 19.17
CA TRP A 124 11.43 -9.05 17.77
C TRP A 124 12.88 -8.71 17.57
N ARG A 125 13.57 -9.58 16.89
CA ARG A 125 14.92 -9.27 16.41
C ARG A 125 14.88 -8.06 15.49
N THR A 126 15.73 -7.09 15.78
CA THR A 126 15.96 -5.98 14.86
C THR A 126 16.75 -6.45 13.66
N GLY A 127 16.45 -5.88 12.49
CA GLY A 127 17.12 -6.28 11.26
C GLY A 127 16.64 -5.50 10.04
N THR A 128 17.20 -5.90 8.91
CA THR A 128 16.82 -5.42 7.59
C THR A 128 16.33 -6.57 6.75
N LEU A 129 15.39 -6.30 5.86
CA LEU A 129 14.84 -7.28 4.94
C LEU A 129 15.87 -7.66 3.88
N PRO A 130 16.25 -8.94 3.77
CA PRO A 130 17.10 -9.44 2.71
C PRO A 130 16.38 -9.38 1.35
N GLU A 131 17.17 -9.16 0.29
CA GLU A 131 16.64 -9.02 -1.08
C GLU A 131 16.02 -10.34 -1.58
N ASP A 132 16.65 -11.48 -1.30
CA ASP A 132 16.17 -12.82 -1.66
C ASP A 132 14.83 -13.17 -1.02
N ARG A 133 14.63 -12.80 0.26
CA ARG A 133 13.35 -12.99 0.94
C ARG A 133 12.25 -12.15 0.31
N PHE A 134 12.55 -10.91 -0.04
CA PHE A 134 11.58 -10.06 -0.73
C PHE A 134 11.30 -10.55 -2.14
N ALA A 135 12.32 -11.02 -2.87
CA ALA A 135 12.14 -11.65 -4.18
C ALA A 135 11.18 -12.85 -4.09
N ALA A 136 11.38 -13.74 -3.13
CA ALA A 136 10.49 -14.89 -2.90
C ALA A 136 9.05 -14.46 -2.57
N LEU A 137 8.86 -13.37 -1.80
CA LEU A 137 7.54 -12.80 -1.56
C LEU A 137 6.89 -12.31 -2.86
N LEU A 138 7.67 -11.66 -3.73
CA LEU A 138 7.17 -11.16 -5.00
C LEU A 138 6.88 -12.27 -6.01
N GLU A 139 7.61 -13.36 -6.00
CA GLU A 139 7.27 -14.54 -6.82
C GLU A 139 5.87 -15.09 -6.46
N LEU A 140 5.50 -15.03 -5.19
CA LEU A 140 4.21 -15.53 -4.73
C LEU A 140 3.06 -14.53 -4.96
N TYR A 141 3.30 -13.23 -4.74
CA TYR A 141 2.23 -12.24 -4.69
C TYR A 141 2.38 -11.09 -5.70
N GLY A 142 3.58 -10.81 -6.19
CA GLY A 142 3.86 -9.70 -7.09
C GLY A 142 2.96 -9.63 -8.33
N PRO A 143 2.72 -10.75 -9.05
CA PRO A 143 1.84 -10.74 -10.22
C PRO A 143 0.39 -10.32 -9.92
N TYR A 144 -0.07 -10.49 -8.70
CA TYR A 144 -1.45 -10.26 -8.28
C TYR A 144 -1.64 -8.93 -7.55
N ALA A 145 -0.60 -8.43 -6.88
CA ALA A 145 -0.65 -7.18 -6.13
C ALA A 145 -0.58 -5.97 -7.06
N VAL A 146 -1.21 -4.86 -6.67
CA VAL A 146 -1.14 -3.59 -7.41
C VAL A 146 -0.10 -2.64 -6.85
N GLY A 147 0.32 -2.83 -5.59
CA GLY A 147 1.30 -1.95 -4.98
C GLY A 147 1.96 -2.49 -3.74
N VAL A 148 3.08 -1.87 -3.40
CA VAL A 148 3.81 -2.12 -2.16
C VAL A 148 4.14 -0.80 -1.47
N TYR A 149 3.92 -0.78 -0.16
CA TYR A 149 4.27 0.33 0.72
C TYR A 149 5.43 -0.09 1.63
N PHE A 150 6.57 0.59 1.47
CA PHE A 150 7.79 0.32 2.21
C PHE A 150 7.83 1.15 3.50
N CYS A 151 7.09 0.76 4.48
CA CYS A 151 7.11 1.29 5.84
C CYS A 151 6.09 0.56 6.70
N ASN A 152 6.46 0.20 7.93
CA ASN A 152 5.53 -0.20 8.97
C ASN A 152 6.06 0.22 10.34
N TYR A 153 7.06 -0.47 10.89
CA TYR A 153 7.58 -0.19 12.22
C TYR A 153 8.93 0.55 12.24
N GLY A 154 9.70 0.51 11.17
CA GLY A 154 11.04 1.05 11.18
C GLY A 154 11.27 2.25 10.24
N GLU A 155 12.55 2.61 10.12
CA GLU A 155 13.02 3.61 9.15
C GLU A 155 13.58 2.87 7.92
N PRO A 156 12.91 2.92 6.76
CA PRO A 156 13.29 2.15 5.59
C PRO A 156 14.66 2.54 5.01
N LEU A 157 15.13 3.77 5.26
CA LEU A 157 16.44 4.22 4.77
C LEU A 157 17.61 3.59 5.55
N LEU A 158 17.36 2.92 6.68
CA LEU A 158 18.40 2.16 7.39
C LEU A 158 18.77 0.85 6.69
N ASN A 159 17.93 0.36 5.78
CA ASN A 159 18.30 -0.71 4.87
C ASN A 159 18.89 -0.10 3.58
N LEU A 160 20.18 -0.18 3.39
CA LEU A 160 20.87 0.36 2.21
C LEU A 160 20.45 -0.34 0.90
N HIS A 161 19.83 -1.52 0.99
CA HIS A 161 19.29 -2.25 -0.16
C HIS A 161 17.86 -1.85 -0.54
N THR A 162 17.20 -0.96 0.20
CA THR A 162 15.83 -0.51 -0.11
C THR A 162 15.65 -0.08 -1.57
N PRO A 163 16.56 0.65 -2.23
CA PRO A 163 16.42 0.96 -3.66
C PRO A 163 16.38 -0.27 -4.57
N ARG A 164 17.04 -1.36 -4.19
CA ARG A 164 17.00 -2.64 -4.92
C ARG A 164 15.65 -3.34 -4.73
N LEU A 165 15.12 -3.33 -3.49
CA LEU A 165 13.79 -3.86 -3.21
C LEU A 165 12.71 -3.11 -4.03
N ILE A 166 12.84 -1.80 -4.17
CA ILE A 166 11.95 -0.98 -4.99
C ILE A 166 12.04 -1.41 -6.47
N ARG A 167 13.25 -1.58 -7.02
CA ARG A 167 13.43 -2.06 -8.40
C ARG A 167 12.81 -3.43 -8.64
N LEU A 168 12.96 -4.36 -7.69
CA LEU A 168 12.30 -5.66 -7.74
C LEU A 168 10.77 -5.52 -7.77
N ALA A 169 10.21 -4.68 -6.93
CA ALA A 169 8.76 -4.43 -6.95
C ALA A 169 8.29 -3.86 -8.30
N LYS A 170 9.09 -2.95 -8.89
CA LYS A 170 8.77 -2.35 -10.20
C LYS A 170 8.79 -3.39 -11.32
N SER A 171 9.64 -4.43 -11.28
CA SER A 171 9.65 -5.47 -12.31
C SER A 171 8.36 -6.30 -12.36
N TYR A 172 7.57 -6.31 -11.28
CA TYR A 172 6.22 -6.88 -11.22
C TYR A 172 5.10 -5.87 -11.50
N LEU A 173 5.44 -4.70 -12.04
CA LEU A 173 4.49 -3.61 -12.31
C LEU A 173 3.75 -3.14 -11.05
N LEU A 174 4.41 -3.12 -9.90
CA LEU A 174 3.82 -2.60 -8.67
C LEU A 174 3.98 -1.08 -8.58
N ALA A 175 2.94 -0.42 -8.10
CA ALA A 175 3.07 0.91 -7.55
C ALA A 175 3.90 0.86 -6.27
N THR A 176 4.79 1.82 -6.08
CA THR A 176 5.72 1.82 -4.96
C THR A 176 5.62 3.12 -4.16
N ALA A 177 5.42 3.00 -2.87
CA ALA A 177 5.46 4.13 -1.97
C ALA A 177 6.35 3.81 -0.76
N LEU A 178 6.98 4.84 -0.21
CA LEU A 178 7.86 4.74 0.94
C LEU A 178 7.57 5.90 1.89
N SER A 179 7.59 5.66 3.21
CA SER A 179 7.54 6.73 4.21
C SER A 179 8.83 6.74 5.02
N THR A 180 9.39 7.93 5.20
CA THR A 180 10.65 8.12 5.92
C THR A 180 10.66 9.42 6.71
N SER A 181 11.42 9.42 7.81
CA SER A 181 11.75 10.64 8.52
C SER A 181 12.86 11.45 7.85
N LEU A 182 13.61 10.87 6.89
CA LEU A 182 14.88 11.37 6.36
C LEU A 182 15.97 11.63 7.41
N SER A 183 15.75 11.27 8.68
CA SER A 183 16.69 11.51 9.78
C SER A 183 17.78 10.43 9.82
N VAL A 184 18.54 10.31 8.74
CA VAL A 184 19.61 9.32 8.57
C VAL A 184 20.88 10.00 8.06
N ARG A 185 22.06 9.55 8.54
CA ARG A 185 23.36 10.11 8.12
C ARG A 185 23.92 9.49 6.84
N ARG A 186 23.46 8.28 6.49
CA ARG A 186 23.84 7.59 5.24
C ARG A 186 22.62 7.50 4.36
N PHE A 187 22.65 8.27 3.29
CA PHE A 187 21.56 8.36 2.32
C PHE A 187 22.12 8.51 0.92
N ASP A 188 21.63 7.71 -0.01
CA ASP A 188 21.97 7.82 -1.43
C ASP A 188 20.72 8.26 -2.20
N PRO A 189 20.54 9.57 -2.42
CA PRO A 189 19.36 10.11 -3.08
C PRO A 189 19.23 9.65 -4.53
N GLU A 190 20.35 9.43 -5.24
CA GLU A 190 20.32 9.00 -6.64
C GLU A 190 19.80 7.58 -6.77
N ALA A 191 20.26 6.68 -5.90
CA ALA A 191 19.77 5.30 -5.89
C ALA A 191 18.24 5.23 -5.70
N TYR A 192 17.66 6.12 -4.88
CA TYR A 192 16.21 6.20 -4.71
C TYR A 192 15.50 6.78 -5.94
N VAL A 193 16.07 7.79 -6.59
CA VAL A 193 15.49 8.35 -7.83
C VAL A 193 15.54 7.34 -8.98
N GLU A 194 16.65 6.60 -9.10
CA GLU A 194 16.85 5.59 -10.15
C GLU A 194 16.08 4.29 -9.89
N SER A 195 15.70 4.02 -8.64
CA SER A 195 14.95 2.83 -8.27
C SER A 195 13.57 2.73 -8.93
N GLY A 196 13.03 3.86 -9.41
CA GLY A 196 11.68 3.94 -9.94
C GLY A 196 10.62 4.08 -8.84
N LEU A 197 11.01 4.49 -7.63
CA LEU A 197 10.06 4.81 -6.56
C LEU A 197 9.04 5.83 -7.05
N ASP A 198 7.75 5.56 -6.86
CA ASP A 198 6.69 6.46 -7.33
C ASP A 198 6.43 7.60 -6.33
N VAL A 199 6.36 7.27 -5.03
CA VAL A 199 6.04 8.24 -3.97
C VAL A 199 6.98 8.09 -2.78
N MET A 200 7.52 9.19 -2.28
CA MET A 200 8.25 9.27 -1.01
C MET A 200 7.51 10.23 -0.06
N ALA A 201 6.90 9.67 0.97
CA ALA A 201 6.27 10.43 2.03
C ALA A 201 7.32 10.85 3.07
N LEU A 202 7.46 12.15 3.29
CA LEU A 202 8.45 12.75 4.18
C LEU A 202 7.77 13.16 5.48
N SER A 203 8.11 12.49 6.56
CA SER A 203 7.51 12.72 7.88
C SER A 203 8.30 13.78 8.65
N ILE A 204 8.01 15.07 8.41
CA ILE A 204 8.73 16.22 8.99
C ILE A 204 7.72 17.11 9.73
N ASP A 205 7.78 17.15 11.05
CA ASP A 205 6.73 17.71 11.91
C ASP A 205 7.15 18.98 12.67
N GLY A 206 8.03 19.75 12.05
CA GLY A 206 8.50 21.06 12.53
C GLY A 206 9.27 21.82 11.47
N ALA A 207 9.40 23.12 11.63
CA ALA A 207 10.16 24.02 10.77
C ALA A 207 11.40 24.60 11.50
N THR A 208 11.46 24.43 12.82
CA THR A 208 12.63 24.74 13.65
C THR A 208 13.03 23.51 14.44
N GLN A 209 14.33 23.41 14.81
CA GLN A 209 14.85 22.26 15.56
C GLN A 209 14.08 22.04 16.86
N GLY A 210 13.84 23.08 17.64
CA GLY A 210 13.19 22.96 18.94
C GLY A 210 11.75 22.47 18.88
N VAL A 211 11.01 22.80 17.81
CA VAL A 211 9.63 22.28 17.60
C VAL A 211 9.68 20.89 17.01
N TYR A 212 10.55 20.63 16.04
CA TYR A 212 10.72 19.36 15.38
C TYR A 212 11.08 18.23 16.37
N GLU A 213 12.07 18.43 17.24
CA GLU A 213 12.58 17.39 18.15
C GLU A 213 11.61 17.07 19.30
N ARG A 214 10.63 17.91 19.59
CA ARG A 214 9.60 17.60 20.60
C ARG A 214 8.83 16.33 20.23
N PHE A 215 8.53 16.14 18.94
CA PHE A 215 7.90 14.89 18.45
C PHE A 215 8.93 13.94 17.84
N ARG A 216 9.80 14.41 16.95
CA ARG A 216 10.85 13.60 16.31
C ARG A 216 12.08 13.50 17.22
N ARG A 217 11.91 12.93 18.41
CA ARG A 217 12.98 12.84 19.42
C ARG A 217 14.24 12.20 18.86
N HIS A 218 15.39 12.78 19.18
CA HIS A 218 16.71 12.46 18.63
C HIS A 218 16.87 12.78 17.15
N GLY A 219 15.94 13.49 16.55
CA GLY A 219 16.03 13.93 15.16
C GLY A 219 16.76 15.25 15.03
N GLU A 220 17.61 15.36 14.01
CA GLU A 220 18.34 16.57 13.63
C GLU A 220 17.69 17.16 12.38
N LEU A 221 16.96 18.27 12.52
CA LEU A 221 16.21 18.88 11.41
C LEU A 221 17.11 19.27 10.24
N GLU A 222 18.33 19.78 10.52
CA GLU A 222 19.27 20.16 9.46
C GLU A 222 19.68 18.96 8.62
N VAL A 223 19.95 17.80 9.24
CA VAL A 223 20.24 16.56 8.51
C VAL A 223 19.07 16.17 7.59
N VAL A 224 17.84 16.30 8.07
CA VAL A 224 16.63 16.01 7.28
C VAL A 224 16.49 16.95 6.08
N LEU A 225 16.73 18.26 6.31
CA LEU A 225 16.65 19.27 5.25
C LEU A 225 17.77 19.13 4.23
N ASP A 226 18.98 18.73 4.64
CA ASP A 226 20.09 18.45 3.74
C ASP A 226 19.80 17.23 2.87
N ASN A 227 19.33 16.12 3.47
CA ASN A 227 18.92 14.95 2.73
C ASN A 227 17.80 15.27 1.71
N LEU A 228 16.85 16.13 2.10
CA LEU A 228 15.81 16.60 1.18
C LEU A 228 16.36 17.45 0.03
N ARG A 229 17.31 18.36 0.31
CA ARG A 229 17.99 19.17 -0.72
C ARG A 229 18.70 18.28 -1.73
N GLU A 230 19.46 17.30 -1.25
CA GLU A 230 20.20 16.37 -2.11
C GLU A 230 19.23 15.49 -2.94
N LEU A 231 18.12 15.04 -2.38
CA LEU A 231 17.11 14.29 -3.11
C LEU A 231 16.48 15.12 -4.25
N VAL A 232 16.16 16.39 -3.99
CA VAL A 232 15.61 17.30 -5.02
C VAL A 232 16.67 17.61 -6.09
N LYS A 233 17.93 17.78 -5.71
CA LYS A 233 19.05 17.96 -6.66
C LYS A 233 19.21 16.71 -7.54
N ALA A 234 19.19 15.52 -6.96
CA ALA A 234 19.28 14.26 -7.70
C ALA A 234 18.13 14.10 -8.71
N LYS A 235 16.87 14.38 -8.30
CA LYS A 235 15.72 14.40 -9.23
C LYS A 235 15.95 15.31 -10.42
N ARG A 236 16.42 16.54 -10.18
CA ARG A 236 16.68 17.54 -11.24
C ARG A 236 17.82 17.10 -12.16
N ARG A 237 18.95 16.65 -11.60
CA ARG A 237 20.11 16.20 -12.36
C ARG A 237 19.80 15.02 -13.27
N LEU A 238 19.01 14.06 -12.76
CA LEU A 238 18.61 12.87 -13.50
C LEU A 238 17.40 13.09 -14.42
N GLY A 239 16.84 14.31 -14.47
CA GLY A 239 15.66 14.64 -15.26
C GLY A 239 14.42 13.81 -14.88
N ARG A 240 14.32 13.38 -13.61
CA ARG A 240 13.24 12.52 -13.15
C ARG A 240 12.18 13.32 -12.41
N ARG A 241 10.92 12.99 -12.67
CA ARG A 241 9.77 13.55 -11.94
C ARG A 241 9.41 12.73 -10.70
N THR A 242 9.74 11.45 -10.68
CA THR A 242 9.59 10.55 -9.53
C THR A 242 10.91 10.39 -8.77
N PRO A 243 10.84 10.06 -7.46
CA PRO A 243 9.62 9.95 -6.66
C PRO A 243 8.92 11.30 -6.48
N MET A 244 7.56 11.26 -6.41
CA MET A 244 6.81 12.39 -5.91
C MET A 244 7.11 12.57 -4.42
N LEU A 245 7.58 13.75 -4.04
CA LEU A 245 7.93 14.08 -2.68
C LEU A 245 6.72 14.70 -1.96
N SER A 246 6.17 14.00 -0.96
CA SER A 246 5.06 14.47 -0.16
C SER A 246 5.51 14.77 1.27
N TRP A 247 5.66 16.05 1.61
CA TRP A 247 5.91 16.45 3.00
C TRP A 247 4.62 16.32 3.81
N ASN A 248 4.56 15.32 4.68
CA ASN A 248 3.46 15.11 5.61
C ASN A 248 3.84 15.71 6.96
N PHE A 249 3.05 16.69 7.40
CA PHE A 249 3.20 17.38 8.68
C PHE A 249 2.09 16.91 9.61
N LEU A 250 2.42 16.14 10.64
CA LEU A 250 1.48 15.74 11.70
C LEU A 250 1.21 16.94 12.59
N ALA A 251 -0.07 17.31 12.70
CA ALA A 251 -0.47 18.49 13.44
C ALA A 251 -0.73 18.18 14.92
N PHE A 252 0.14 18.70 15.78
CA PHE A 252 -0.01 18.71 17.23
C PHE A 252 -0.21 20.15 17.75
N GLU A 253 -0.74 20.31 18.96
CA GLU A 253 -0.92 21.64 19.57
C GLU A 253 0.39 22.43 19.63
N HIS A 254 1.51 21.74 19.93
CA HIS A 254 2.82 22.38 20.05
C HIS A 254 3.46 22.84 18.74
N ASN A 255 3.04 22.30 17.58
CA ASN A 255 3.70 22.60 16.29
C ASN A 255 2.82 23.29 15.26
N MET A 256 1.49 23.47 15.54
CA MET A 256 0.55 24.09 14.60
C MET A 256 0.98 25.48 14.12
N HIS A 257 1.61 26.27 14.98
CA HIS A 257 2.05 27.61 14.66
C HIS A 257 3.15 27.64 13.58
N GLU A 258 3.88 26.53 13.38
CA GLU A 258 4.93 26.42 12.36
C GLU A 258 4.40 25.94 10.99
N ILE A 259 3.16 25.50 10.87
CA ILE A 259 2.62 24.99 9.59
C ILE A 259 2.80 26.00 8.44
N PRO A 260 2.54 27.31 8.58
CA PRO A 260 2.78 28.27 7.51
C PRO A 260 4.25 28.38 7.10
N LEU A 261 5.17 28.27 8.06
CA LEU A 261 6.61 28.28 7.83
C LEU A 261 7.05 27.02 7.11
N ALA A 262 6.68 25.85 7.62
CA ALA A 262 6.96 24.54 7.01
C ALA A 262 6.47 24.46 5.55
N ARG A 263 5.27 25.01 5.28
CA ARG A 263 4.71 25.09 3.93
C ARG A 263 5.56 25.96 2.98
N ARG A 264 6.06 27.13 3.47
CA ARG A 264 6.96 27.98 2.67
C ARG A 264 8.30 27.28 2.42
N MET A 265 8.85 26.61 3.43
CA MET A 265 10.08 25.82 3.30
C MET A 265 9.92 24.70 2.28
N ALA A 266 8.84 23.93 2.34
CA ALA A 266 8.54 22.86 1.39
C ALA A 266 8.52 23.37 -0.07
N ARG A 267 7.88 24.51 -0.32
CA ARG A 267 7.89 25.17 -1.64
C ARG A 267 9.28 25.59 -2.09
N LYS A 268 10.03 26.25 -1.20
CA LYS A 268 11.40 26.72 -1.49
C LYS A 268 12.34 25.56 -1.81
N LEU A 269 12.19 24.44 -1.11
CA LEU A 269 12.98 23.24 -1.32
C LEU A 269 12.58 22.46 -2.58
N GLY A 270 11.42 22.70 -3.15
CA GLY A 270 10.94 22.01 -4.36
C GLY A 270 10.25 20.69 -4.07
N VAL A 271 9.57 20.59 -2.93
CA VAL A 271 8.70 19.46 -2.59
C VAL A 271 7.45 19.50 -3.46
N ASP A 272 7.02 18.35 -3.95
CA ASP A 272 5.88 18.25 -4.89
C ASP A 272 4.53 18.39 -4.18
N GLN A 273 4.44 18.01 -2.91
CA GLN A 273 3.20 18.06 -2.11
C GLN A 273 3.48 18.42 -0.65
N PHE A 274 2.65 19.25 -0.07
CA PHE A 274 2.62 19.50 1.38
C PHE A 274 1.25 19.15 1.95
N ARG A 275 1.23 18.32 2.98
CA ARG A 275 0.00 17.87 3.64
C ARG A 275 0.08 18.07 5.14
N VAL A 276 -0.98 18.65 5.69
CA VAL A 276 -1.21 18.64 7.14
C VAL A 276 -2.10 17.44 7.44
N VAL A 277 -1.63 16.57 8.30
CA VAL A 277 -2.26 15.29 8.61
C VAL A 277 -2.59 15.25 10.09
N ASN A 278 -3.78 14.75 10.44
CA ASN A 278 -4.08 14.44 11.84
C ASN A 278 -3.20 13.27 12.27
N PRO A 279 -2.58 13.33 13.45
CA PRO A 279 -2.02 12.14 14.07
C PRO A 279 -3.11 11.06 14.14
N PHE A 280 -2.74 9.81 13.85
CA PHE A 280 -3.68 8.70 14.03
C PHE A 280 -4.08 8.58 15.50
N ASP A 281 -5.20 7.90 15.78
CA ASP A 281 -5.62 7.52 17.12
C ASP A 281 -4.60 6.57 17.75
N VAL A 282 -3.48 7.13 18.15
CA VAL A 282 -2.47 6.47 18.96
C VAL A 282 -2.77 6.86 20.40
N ARG A 283 -2.73 5.91 21.30
CA ARG A 283 -2.69 6.22 22.73
C ARG A 283 -1.37 6.91 22.99
N TRP A 284 -1.42 8.23 23.07
CA TRP A 284 -0.25 9.05 23.36
C TRP A 284 0.07 8.94 24.84
N ASP A 285 1.08 8.16 25.18
CA ASP A 285 1.58 8.02 26.55
C ASP A 285 2.27 9.31 27.06
N ASP A 286 2.38 10.31 26.20
CA ASP A 286 2.99 11.61 26.50
C ASP A 286 1.91 12.70 26.57
N PRO A 287 1.63 13.27 27.76
CA PRO A 287 0.62 14.30 27.93
C PRO A 287 0.92 15.59 27.17
N GLU A 288 2.17 15.83 26.75
CA GLU A 288 2.58 16.97 25.94
C GLU A 288 2.25 16.79 24.45
N MET A 289 2.00 15.54 24.00
CA MET A 289 1.69 15.22 22.62
C MET A 289 0.18 15.19 22.39
N ARG A 290 -0.42 16.36 22.33
CA ARG A 290 -1.85 16.49 22.05
C ARG A 290 -2.08 16.70 20.55
N PRO A 291 -2.86 15.82 19.88
CA PRO A 291 -3.29 16.05 18.52
C PRO A 291 -4.02 17.38 18.41
N ALA A 292 -3.69 18.17 17.41
CA ALA A 292 -4.36 19.43 17.19
C ALA A 292 -5.79 19.18 16.69
N VAL A 293 -6.76 19.90 17.27
CA VAL A 293 -8.10 19.98 16.69
C VAL A 293 -8.03 20.77 15.39
N MET A 294 -8.02 20.06 14.27
CA MET A 294 -7.97 20.70 12.96
C MET A 294 -9.26 21.44 12.63
N LYS A 295 -9.26 22.76 12.81
CA LYS A 295 -10.32 23.62 12.29
C LYS A 295 -10.38 23.50 10.76
N ALA A 296 -11.57 23.66 10.17
CA ALA A 296 -11.79 23.53 8.72
C ALA A 296 -10.81 24.35 7.85
N GLY A 297 -10.24 25.43 8.36
CA GLY A 297 -9.25 26.26 7.68
C GLY A 297 -7.87 25.61 7.46
N VAL A 298 -7.47 24.63 8.29
CA VAL A 298 -6.15 23.99 8.18
C VAL A 298 -6.08 23.08 6.94
N ARG A 299 -7.17 22.48 6.52
CA ARG A 299 -7.24 21.70 5.27
C ARG A 299 -6.94 22.56 4.03
N ARG A 300 -7.20 23.87 4.06
CA ARG A 300 -6.86 24.81 2.97
C ARG A 300 -5.35 25.04 2.83
N LEU A 301 -4.57 24.70 3.86
CA LEU A 301 -3.12 24.79 3.83
C LEU A 301 -2.48 23.61 3.09
N ASN A 302 -3.24 22.55 2.87
CA ASN A 302 -2.78 21.45 2.06
C ASN A 302 -2.57 21.93 0.62
N TRP A 303 -1.38 21.68 0.14
CA TRP A 303 -1.00 21.99 -1.22
C TRP A 303 -0.76 20.66 -1.95
N LEU A 304 -1.51 20.48 -3.01
CA LEU A 304 -1.48 19.27 -3.82
C LEU A 304 -1.00 19.63 -5.22
N ALA A 305 0.17 19.15 -5.58
CA ALA A 305 0.60 19.10 -6.98
C ALA A 305 0.03 17.85 -7.68
N ILE A 306 -1.21 17.45 -7.34
CA ILE A 306 -1.81 16.18 -7.81
C ILE A 306 -1.87 16.08 -9.33
N ALA A 307 -2.07 17.20 -10.04
CA ALA A 307 -2.11 17.21 -11.49
C ALA A 307 -0.80 16.67 -12.09
N HIS A 308 0.34 17.03 -11.51
CA HIS A 308 1.64 16.57 -11.97
C HIS A 308 2.02 15.17 -11.50
N ALA A 309 1.56 14.75 -10.33
CA ALA A 309 1.89 13.42 -9.80
C ALA A 309 1.15 12.31 -10.57
N ALA A 310 -0.12 12.52 -10.91
CA ALA A 310 -0.91 11.55 -11.67
C ALA A 310 -0.43 11.40 -13.13
N GLU A 311 0.05 12.50 -13.74
CA GLU A 311 0.56 12.49 -15.11
C GLU A 311 1.95 11.86 -15.25
N ASN A 312 2.69 11.76 -14.14
CA ASN A 312 4.08 11.31 -14.15
C ASN A 312 4.30 9.97 -13.47
N TRP A 313 3.28 9.46 -12.83
CA TRP A 313 3.32 8.15 -12.21
C TRP A 313 3.15 7.08 -13.28
N ASN A 314 4.24 6.43 -13.63
CA ASN A 314 4.21 5.30 -14.55
C ASN A 314 4.51 4.01 -13.74
N PRO A 315 3.49 3.18 -13.46
CA PRO A 315 3.72 1.89 -12.84
C PRO A 315 4.47 0.91 -13.75
N PHE A 316 4.61 1.24 -15.06
CA PHE A 316 5.26 0.38 -16.04
C PHE A 316 6.73 0.77 -16.21
N PRO A 317 7.67 0.03 -15.59
CA PRO A 317 9.10 0.24 -15.82
C PRO A 317 9.51 -0.22 -17.23
N ARG A 318 10.72 0.15 -17.64
CA ARG A 318 11.29 -0.30 -18.92
C ARG A 318 11.60 -1.81 -18.92
N SER A 319 11.86 -2.39 -17.75
CA SER A 319 12.13 -3.82 -17.57
C SER A 319 11.06 -4.45 -16.70
N VAL A 320 10.37 -5.44 -17.25
CA VAL A 320 9.33 -6.22 -16.57
C VAL A 320 9.85 -7.65 -16.48
N ASP A 321 9.65 -8.31 -15.35
CA ASP A 321 9.94 -9.74 -15.22
C ASP A 321 8.86 -10.54 -15.97
N ALA A 322 9.05 -10.62 -17.29
CA ALA A 322 8.11 -11.30 -18.18
C ALA A 322 7.94 -12.77 -17.81
N VAL A 323 9.02 -13.44 -17.43
CA VAL A 323 9.02 -14.88 -17.10
C VAL A 323 8.20 -15.16 -15.83
N ALA A 324 8.37 -14.34 -14.79
CA ALA A 324 7.59 -14.49 -13.57
C ALA A 324 6.10 -14.20 -13.79
N ILE A 325 5.78 -13.21 -14.61
CA ILE A 325 4.39 -12.84 -14.92
C ILE A 325 3.74 -13.94 -15.78
N GLU A 326 4.40 -14.43 -16.82
CA GLU A 326 3.90 -15.50 -17.69
C GLU A 326 3.65 -16.78 -16.89
N ARG A 327 4.63 -17.19 -16.07
CA ARG A 327 4.49 -18.36 -15.17
C ARG A 327 3.30 -18.19 -14.23
N ALA A 328 3.09 -16.99 -13.67
CA ALA A 328 1.96 -16.72 -12.79
C ALA A 328 0.63 -16.72 -13.58
N PHE A 329 0.63 -16.21 -14.80
CA PHE A 329 -0.55 -16.18 -15.66
C PHE A 329 -1.01 -17.58 -16.08
N GLU A 330 -0.09 -18.52 -16.30
CA GLU A 330 -0.38 -19.92 -16.61
C GLU A 330 -0.79 -20.74 -15.39
N ARG A 331 -0.39 -20.29 -14.18
CA ARG A 331 -0.71 -21.00 -12.94
C ARG A 331 -2.21 -20.95 -12.67
N PRO A 332 -2.85 -22.10 -12.41
CA PRO A 332 -4.26 -22.12 -12.02
C PRO A 332 -4.45 -21.46 -10.64
N TRP A 333 -5.62 -20.90 -10.42
CA TRP A 333 -6.00 -20.42 -9.10
C TRP A 333 -5.96 -21.56 -8.08
N PRO A 334 -5.52 -21.30 -6.83
CA PRO A 334 -5.42 -22.34 -5.82
C PRO A 334 -6.73 -23.11 -5.66
N ARG A 335 -6.65 -24.43 -5.62
CA ARG A 335 -7.78 -25.31 -5.31
C ARG A 335 -7.78 -25.55 -3.80
N GLY A 336 -8.93 -25.56 -3.18
CA GLY A 336 -9.09 -25.85 -1.76
C GLY A 336 -10.53 -25.59 -1.35
N SER A 337 -11.06 -26.43 -0.50
CA SER A 337 -12.38 -26.27 0.12
C SER A 337 -12.18 -26.08 1.62
N ALA A 338 -12.39 -24.88 2.10
CA ALA A 338 -12.86 -24.73 3.47
C ALA A 338 -14.34 -24.39 3.35
N GLY A 339 -15.19 -25.11 4.06
CA GLY A 339 -16.63 -24.86 4.01
C GLY A 339 -16.93 -23.37 4.13
N GLU A 340 -17.59 -22.82 3.14
CA GLU A 340 -18.03 -21.43 3.17
C GLU A 340 -19.20 -21.37 4.17
N ALA A 341 -18.97 -20.78 5.33
CA ALA A 341 -20.05 -20.49 6.25
C ALA A 341 -20.80 -19.24 5.76
N PRO A 342 -22.13 -19.17 5.93
CA PRO A 342 -22.86 -17.98 5.55
C PRO A 342 -22.29 -16.74 6.24
N PRO A 343 -22.35 -15.56 5.58
CA PRO A 343 -21.86 -14.32 6.17
C PRO A 343 -22.59 -13.99 7.47
N GLY A 344 -21.85 -13.65 8.52
CA GLY A 344 -22.39 -13.17 9.79
C GLY A 344 -22.93 -11.74 9.67
N PRO A 345 -23.71 -11.27 10.64
CA PRO A 345 -24.16 -9.89 10.68
C PRO A 345 -23.00 -8.92 10.95
N GLY A 346 -23.12 -7.69 10.46
CA GLY A 346 -22.21 -6.59 10.77
C GLY A 346 -21.06 -6.38 9.78
N PRO A 347 -20.20 -5.41 10.03
CA PRO A 347 -19.07 -5.05 9.15
C PRO A 347 -17.98 -6.12 9.18
N THR A 348 -17.19 -6.19 8.11
CA THR A 348 -16.03 -7.08 8.01
C THR A 348 -14.73 -6.30 7.84
N CYS A 349 -13.62 -6.89 8.25
CA CYS A 349 -12.30 -6.27 8.11
C CYS A 349 -11.75 -6.45 6.69
N HIS A 350 -11.68 -5.37 5.93
CA HIS A 350 -11.15 -5.36 4.57
C HIS A 350 -9.67 -5.74 4.48
N TRP A 351 -8.87 -5.47 5.52
CA TRP A 351 -7.46 -5.81 5.56
C TRP A 351 -7.21 -7.30 5.38
N LEU A 352 -8.03 -8.14 5.98
CA LEU A 352 -7.88 -9.59 5.95
C LEU A 352 -8.06 -10.21 4.54
N TYR A 353 -8.63 -9.44 3.60
CA TYR A 353 -8.90 -9.89 2.23
C TYR A 353 -8.09 -9.14 1.17
N LYS A 354 -7.51 -8.00 1.52
CA LYS A 354 -6.85 -7.10 0.55
C LYS A 354 -5.36 -6.98 0.77
N ASN A 355 -4.92 -6.90 2.01
CA ASN A 355 -3.57 -6.48 2.33
C ASN A 355 -2.84 -7.52 3.19
N MET A 356 -1.55 -7.52 3.07
CA MET A 356 -0.66 -8.30 3.93
C MET A 356 0.51 -7.43 4.35
N VAL A 357 0.95 -7.59 5.59
CA VAL A 357 2.10 -6.91 6.13
C VAL A 357 3.21 -7.91 6.38
N MET A 358 4.44 -7.60 5.96
CA MET A 358 5.63 -8.37 6.28
C MET A 358 6.66 -7.46 6.96
N ASP A 359 7.12 -7.85 8.13
CA ASP A 359 8.21 -7.14 8.80
C ASP A 359 9.58 -7.49 8.20
N ALA A 360 10.62 -6.76 8.63
CA ALA A 360 11.99 -6.94 8.15
C ALA A 360 12.57 -8.34 8.44
N THR A 361 11.98 -9.10 9.38
CA THR A 361 12.43 -10.45 9.76
C THR A 361 11.65 -11.57 9.07
N GLY A 362 10.64 -11.22 8.25
CA GLY A 362 9.79 -12.16 7.52
C GLY A 362 8.55 -12.59 8.30
N ARG A 363 8.18 -11.91 9.37
CA ARG A 363 6.93 -12.18 10.08
C ARG A 363 5.77 -11.54 9.32
N ILE A 364 4.69 -12.29 9.16
CA ILE A 364 3.48 -11.86 8.50
C ILE A 364 2.46 -11.42 9.54
N LEU A 365 1.91 -10.23 9.32
CA LEU A 365 0.97 -9.55 10.21
C LEU A 365 -0.34 -9.28 9.45
N PRO A 366 -1.49 -9.24 10.13
CA PRO A 366 -2.78 -8.99 9.48
C PRO A 366 -2.95 -7.56 8.96
N CYS A 367 -2.36 -6.58 9.65
CA CYS A 367 -2.49 -5.15 9.30
C CYS A 367 -1.36 -4.32 9.91
N CYS A 368 -1.22 -3.07 9.47
CA CYS A 368 -0.30 -2.08 10.03
C CYS A 368 -0.94 -1.23 11.15
N GLY A 369 -2.24 -1.37 11.39
CA GLY A 369 -2.97 -0.64 12.44
C GLY A 369 -2.83 -1.26 13.82
N ALA A 370 -2.12 -2.37 13.94
CA ALA A 370 -1.85 -3.01 15.20
C ALA A 370 -0.85 -2.15 16.01
N PRO A 371 -1.29 -1.51 17.09
CA PRO A 371 -0.47 -0.54 17.81
C PRO A 371 0.70 -1.17 18.57
N ARG A 372 0.73 -2.50 18.67
CA ARG A 372 1.73 -3.22 19.46
C ARG A 372 2.21 -4.47 18.74
N PRO A 373 3.51 -4.63 18.54
CA PRO A 373 4.09 -5.90 18.12
C PRO A 373 3.91 -6.92 19.25
N ASP A 374 2.87 -7.72 19.15
CA ASP A 374 2.54 -8.81 20.05
C ASP A 374 2.66 -10.12 19.28
N GLY A 375 3.16 -11.19 19.90
CA GLY A 375 3.24 -12.51 19.27
C GLY A 375 1.91 -13.03 18.73
N ARG A 376 0.78 -12.57 19.27
CA ARG A 376 -0.57 -12.85 18.74
C ARG A 376 -0.80 -12.25 17.36
N LEU A 377 -0.09 -11.16 17.01
CA LEU A 377 -0.15 -10.49 15.71
C LEU A 377 0.65 -11.19 14.63
N VAL A 378 1.58 -12.07 14.99
CA VAL A 378 2.32 -12.86 14.02
C VAL A 378 1.41 -13.97 13.51
N PHE A 379 0.87 -13.78 12.30
CA PHE A 379 -0.07 -14.72 11.70
C PHE A 379 0.64 -15.85 10.95
N ALA A 380 1.84 -15.61 10.48
CA ALA A 380 2.72 -16.60 9.88
C ALA A 380 4.18 -16.12 9.94
N ALA A 381 5.12 -17.02 9.77
CA ALA A 381 6.48 -16.70 9.34
C ALA A 381 6.57 -16.94 7.83
N PHE A 382 7.16 -16.01 7.10
CA PHE A 382 7.45 -16.19 5.70
C PHE A 382 8.80 -16.89 5.57
N ASP A 383 8.76 -18.14 5.20
CA ASP A 383 9.91 -18.89 4.73
C ASP A 383 9.71 -19.27 3.27
N SER A 384 10.78 -19.48 2.56
CA SER A 384 10.75 -19.89 1.14
C SER A 384 10.30 -21.34 0.93
N SER A 385 9.86 -22.04 1.98
CA SER A 385 9.52 -23.48 1.95
C SER A 385 8.14 -23.82 1.38
N GLY A 386 7.34 -22.82 0.97
CA GLY A 386 6.24 -23.05 0.03
C GLY A 386 4.83 -23.01 0.57
N GLY A 387 4.56 -22.50 1.76
CA GLY A 387 3.20 -22.24 2.26
C GLY A 387 2.60 -20.94 1.73
N ASP A 388 1.27 -20.82 1.72
CA ASP A 388 0.57 -19.56 1.49
C ASP A 388 0.28 -18.88 2.83
N PRO A 389 1.12 -17.94 3.30
CA PRO A 389 0.94 -17.29 4.60
C PRO A 389 -0.36 -16.49 4.69
N PHE A 390 -0.93 -16.05 3.56
CA PHE A 390 -2.22 -15.35 3.54
C PHE A 390 -3.41 -16.25 3.88
N ASN A 391 -3.21 -17.57 3.88
CA ASN A 391 -4.16 -18.59 4.31
C ASN A 391 -3.69 -19.39 5.53
N SER A 392 -2.76 -18.85 6.32
CA SER A 392 -2.36 -19.48 7.58
C SER A 392 -3.54 -19.73 8.53
N GLY A 393 -3.36 -20.62 9.49
CA GLY A 393 -4.39 -20.90 10.49
C GLY A 393 -4.93 -19.65 11.18
N LYS A 394 -4.05 -18.70 11.53
CA LYS A 394 -4.43 -17.44 12.18
C LYS A 394 -5.19 -16.50 11.24
N TYR A 395 -4.85 -16.44 9.93
CA TYR A 395 -5.66 -15.67 8.97
C TYR A 395 -7.07 -16.24 8.83
N ARG A 396 -7.20 -17.56 8.71
CA ARG A 396 -8.51 -18.23 8.64
C ARG A 396 -9.33 -17.99 9.90
N GLN A 397 -8.70 -18.10 11.07
CA GLN A 397 -9.31 -17.81 12.36
C GLN A 397 -9.76 -16.34 12.46
N ALA A 398 -8.94 -15.38 12.02
CA ALA A 398 -9.32 -13.97 12.03
C ALA A 398 -10.49 -13.69 11.08
N ARG A 399 -10.55 -14.33 9.90
CA ARG A 399 -11.68 -14.20 8.97
C ARG A 399 -12.96 -14.85 9.52
N SER A 400 -12.86 -15.95 10.31
CA SER A 400 -14.01 -16.60 10.90
C SER A 400 -14.79 -15.73 11.88
N LEU A 401 -14.14 -14.71 12.48
CA LEU A 401 -14.83 -13.73 13.33
C LEU A 401 -15.97 -12.98 12.63
N PHE A 402 -15.91 -12.89 11.31
CA PHE A 402 -16.89 -12.17 10.49
C PHE A 402 -17.87 -13.09 9.75
N SER A 403 -17.73 -14.40 9.93
CA SER A 403 -18.66 -15.40 9.42
C SER A 403 -19.64 -15.84 10.50
N ALA A 404 -20.74 -16.51 10.12
CA ALA A 404 -21.69 -17.09 11.07
C ALA A 404 -21.15 -18.38 11.73
N ALA A 405 -19.94 -18.81 11.38
CA ALA A 405 -19.29 -19.96 12.00
C ALA A 405 -18.94 -19.67 13.47
N VAL A 406 -19.04 -20.68 14.33
CA VAL A 406 -18.61 -20.57 15.71
C VAL A 406 -17.11 -20.25 15.74
N PRO A 407 -16.67 -19.23 16.50
CA PRO A 407 -15.25 -18.95 16.63
C PRO A 407 -14.50 -20.19 17.14
N PRO A 408 -13.32 -20.49 16.61
CA PRO A 408 -12.51 -21.59 17.13
C PRO A 408 -12.19 -21.37 18.62
N SER A 409 -12.26 -22.46 19.40
CA SER A 409 -12.09 -22.48 20.86
C SER A 409 -10.66 -22.12 21.33
N ASP A 410 -9.66 -22.21 20.43
CA ASP A 410 -8.25 -22.07 20.77
C ASP A 410 -7.71 -20.67 20.48
N GLY A 411 -7.73 -19.83 21.51
CA GLY A 411 -7.08 -18.53 21.48
C GLY A 411 -7.81 -17.50 20.62
N VAL A 412 -8.35 -16.49 21.28
CA VAL A 412 -9.00 -15.38 20.60
C VAL A 412 -7.97 -14.63 19.74
N PRO A 413 -8.10 -14.55 18.42
CA PRO A 413 -7.16 -13.82 17.60
C PRO A 413 -7.17 -12.35 18.00
N TYR A 414 -6.04 -11.67 17.85
CA TYR A 414 -5.91 -10.23 18.12
C TYR A 414 -7.05 -9.41 17.52
N CYS A 415 -7.51 -9.78 16.32
CA CYS A 415 -8.59 -9.12 15.61
C CYS A 415 -9.93 -9.09 16.35
N ALA A 416 -10.15 -10.00 17.32
CA ALA A 416 -11.36 -9.98 18.14
C ALA A 416 -11.35 -8.87 19.22
N GLN A 417 -10.16 -8.35 19.55
CA GLN A 417 -9.97 -7.24 20.48
C GLN A 417 -9.62 -5.92 19.77
N CYS A 418 -9.82 -5.87 18.46
CA CYS A 418 -9.50 -4.70 17.65
C CYS A 418 -10.43 -3.54 18.00
N GLU A 419 -9.84 -2.44 18.43
CA GLU A 419 -10.58 -1.20 18.78
C GLU A 419 -10.92 -0.37 17.52
N TRP A 420 -10.50 -0.80 16.34
CA TRP A 420 -10.73 -0.08 15.09
C TRP A 420 -12.14 -0.38 14.56
N ASP A 421 -12.80 0.65 14.07
CA ASP A 421 -14.00 0.44 13.26
C ASP A 421 -13.59 -0.21 11.93
N HIS A 422 -13.80 -1.50 11.84
CA HIS A 422 -13.44 -2.33 10.68
C HIS A 422 -14.09 -1.85 9.38
N ALA A 423 -15.20 -1.11 9.46
CA ALA A 423 -15.90 -0.54 8.30
C ALA A 423 -15.17 0.67 7.71
N THR A 424 -14.40 1.41 8.52
CA THR A 424 -13.78 2.69 8.10
C THR A 424 -12.37 2.52 7.53
N VAL A 425 -11.68 1.42 7.80
CA VAL A 425 -10.32 1.19 7.29
C VAL A 425 -10.38 0.63 5.86
N ASN A 426 -10.88 1.42 4.93
CA ASN A 426 -10.88 1.10 3.50
C ASN A 426 -9.57 1.56 2.84
N ILE A 427 -8.47 0.88 3.18
CA ILE A 427 -7.21 1.03 2.46
C ILE A 427 -7.29 0.11 1.23
N GLY A 428 -7.08 0.64 0.05
CA GLY A 428 -7.04 -0.13 -1.19
C GLY A 428 -7.91 0.42 -2.31
N GLY A 429 -9.07 1.01 -2.03
CA GLY A 429 -9.94 1.57 -3.06
C GLY A 429 -9.29 2.75 -3.83
N PRO A 430 -8.75 3.77 -3.14
CA PRO A 430 -8.04 4.88 -3.78
C PRO A 430 -6.78 4.43 -4.51
N GLU A 431 -5.99 3.53 -3.94
CA GLU A 431 -4.75 3.01 -4.52
C GLU A 431 -5.02 2.22 -5.79
N ILE A 432 -6.02 1.34 -5.80
CA ILE A 432 -6.45 0.60 -6.99
C ILE A 432 -6.86 1.58 -8.09
N ARG A 433 -7.65 2.60 -7.75
CA ARG A 433 -8.08 3.63 -8.70
C ARG A 433 -6.90 4.40 -9.28
N HIS A 434 -5.95 4.80 -8.44
CA HIS A 434 -4.75 5.51 -8.88
C HIS A 434 -3.88 4.64 -9.77
N TYR A 435 -3.71 3.37 -9.43
CA TYR A 435 -2.93 2.42 -10.21
C TYR A 435 -3.43 2.30 -11.65
N PHE A 436 -4.70 1.95 -11.84
CA PHE A 436 -5.25 1.75 -13.17
C PHE A 436 -5.42 3.06 -13.95
N ARG A 437 -5.74 4.16 -13.27
CA ARG A 437 -5.75 5.48 -13.89
C ARG A 437 -4.38 5.89 -14.40
N ALA A 438 -3.33 5.58 -13.67
CA ALA A 438 -1.96 5.87 -14.08
C ALA A 438 -1.49 4.97 -15.22
N ALA A 439 -1.98 3.71 -15.25
CA ALA A 439 -1.68 2.79 -16.35
C ALA A 439 -2.19 3.34 -17.70
N ASP A 440 -3.44 3.74 -17.78
CA ASP A 440 -4.01 4.42 -18.93
C ASP A 440 -5.36 5.08 -18.59
N PRO A 441 -5.43 6.41 -18.45
CA PRO A 441 -6.67 7.10 -18.11
C PRO A 441 -7.72 7.09 -19.23
N ALA A 442 -7.31 6.85 -20.47
CA ALA A 442 -8.23 6.76 -21.60
C ALA A 442 -8.85 5.36 -21.72
N PHE A 443 -8.12 4.32 -21.32
CA PHE A 443 -8.60 2.93 -21.30
C PHE A 443 -9.42 2.64 -20.03
N PHE A 444 -8.92 3.05 -18.87
CA PHE A 444 -9.60 2.92 -17.59
C PHE A 444 -10.34 4.20 -17.23
N ASP A 445 -11.49 4.41 -17.83
CA ASP A 445 -12.35 5.57 -17.57
C ASP A 445 -12.94 5.55 -16.14
N ARG A 446 -13.66 6.62 -15.76
CA ARG A 446 -14.27 6.75 -14.44
C ARG A 446 -15.18 5.57 -14.07
N ARG A 447 -15.88 4.97 -15.05
CA ARG A 447 -16.80 3.86 -14.83
C ARG A 447 -16.03 2.56 -14.55
N SER A 448 -15.02 2.27 -15.37
CA SER A 448 -14.11 1.13 -15.18
C SER A 448 -13.38 1.21 -13.84
N LEU A 449 -12.89 2.40 -13.48
CA LEU A 449 -12.24 2.65 -12.19
C LEU A 449 -13.19 2.45 -11.01
N SER A 450 -14.46 2.81 -11.16
CA SER A 450 -15.48 2.56 -10.12
C SER A 450 -15.71 1.08 -9.90
N LEU A 451 -15.76 0.27 -10.97
CA LEU A 451 -15.90 -1.19 -10.86
C LEU A 451 -14.70 -1.84 -10.16
N LEU A 452 -13.48 -1.39 -10.45
CA LEU A 452 -12.26 -1.96 -9.87
C LEU A 452 -12.05 -1.54 -8.42
N SER A 453 -12.50 -0.34 -8.04
CA SER A 453 -12.29 0.23 -6.69
C SER A 453 -13.50 0.21 -5.78
N GLY A 454 -14.64 -0.28 -6.24
CA GLY A 454 -15.89 -0.40 -5.45
C GLY A 454 -15.81 -1.60 -4.52
N TRP A 455 -15.59 -1.34 -3.23
CA TRP A 455 -15.46 -2.37 -2.17
C TRP A 455 -16.52 -2.15 -1.12
#